data_93d61c7219d04e810aed7cf5a89e5537
#
_entry.id   93d61c7219d04e810aed7cf5a89e5537
#
_cell.length_a   1.000
_cell.length_b   1.000
_cell.length_c   1.000
_cell.angle_alpha   90.00
_cell.angle_beta   90.00
_cell.angle_gamma   90.00
#
_symmetry.space_group_name_H-M   'P 1'
#
loop_
_entity.id
_entity.type
_entity.pdbx_description
1 polymer ?
#
loop_
_entity_poly.entity_id
_entity_poly.type
_entity_poly.pdbx_seq_one_letter_code
_entity_poly.pdbx_strand_id
1 'polypeptide(L)'
;MRSAHRARAADGAHGLVADASAARVHTGDVALGAVPASPTPADLATRVEDGVDAVRLLLVDDAARRRARARDLAVEHAALWRTLGEQLGGGRLMRPRLTVAAYLGLGGTDLAAVAPVAAAQEMLHTAMLVHDDVLDHDDTRRGRPNVTGTARRRLAARGVDGRAADDPVLAAGLLGGDLAIAAAFDLVASAPVPPEVLLRVVRQLAQAVDTTVAGELLDVTGALHGPTAVDALRVAELKTAVYSCCAPLSAGAVLAGADDGVLGVLERFGTAFGVAFQLLDDELGVFGDPEVTGKSVLSDLREGKRTELLRLAYLRSDVAQRAVLDASVGRADLTEDDAARVRAVIEGSGALHEARLVRADAVRTARSTAEEGLPEPLARYLTALVDTTAGVGA
;
A
#
# COMPACT_ATOMS: atom_id res chain seq x y z
N MET A 1 -26.05 56.37 15.26
CA MET A 1 -26.99 56.39 16.38
C MET A 1 -26.58 55.26 17.29
N ARG A 2 -25.74 55.46 18.38
CA ARG A 2 -26.07 55.79 19.75
C ARG A 2 -27.14 54.82 20.30
N SER A 3 -26.91 53.95 21.34
CA SER A 3 -26.47 54.20 22.73
C SER A 3 -26.39 52.78 23.38
N ALA A 4 -25.38 52.29 24.02
CA ALA A 4 -24.88 52.44 25.37
C ALA A 4 -25.94 52.32 26.52
N HIS A 5 -25.83 51.27 27.34
CA HIS A 5 -26.02 51.38 28.79
C HIS A 5 -25.33 50.29 29.58
N ARG A 6 -24.51 50.68 30.39
CA ARG A 6 -23.73 50.40 31.57
C ARG A 6 -24.53 49.79 32.75
N ALA A 7 -23.92 48.77 33.35
CA ALA A 7 -23.43 48.61 34.74
C ALA A 7 -24.44 48.64 35.89
N ARG A 8 -24.32 47.65 36.82
CA ARG A 8 -23.90 47.90 38.21
C ARG A 8 -23.69 46.58 38.97
N ALA A 9 -22.61 46.59 39.75
CA ALA A 9 -22.22 45.64 40.77
C ALA A 9 -22.94 45.87 42.11
N ALA A 10 -22.95 44.88 42.99
CA ALA A 10 -22.86 44.97 44.48
C ALA A 10 -22.86 43.54 45.07
N ASP A 11 -21.76 43.13 45.60
CA ASP A 11 -21.37 42.92 47.02
C ASP A 11 -22.36 42.15 47.89
N GLY A 12 -21.83 41.11 48.58
CA GLY A 12 -22.48 40.40 49.68
C GLY A 12 -21.63 39.26 50.22
N ALA A 13 -20.54 39.63 50.96
CA ALA A 13 -19.77 38.64 51.77
C ALA A 13 -20.58 38.32 53.04
N HIS A 14 -20.69 37.02 53.39
CA HIS A 14 -20.76 36.55 54.76
C HIS A 14 -20.12 35.16 54.89
N GLY A 15 -19.08 35.13 55.74
CA GLY A 15 -18.41 33.91 56.12
C GLY A 15 -19.20 33.06 57.12
N LEU A 16 -18.86 31.79 57.19
CA LEU A 16 -19.05 30.91 58.33
C LEU A 16 -17.90 29.92 58.40
N VAL A 17 -17.20 30.02 59.54
CA VAL A 17 -16.15 29.15 59.99
C VAL A 17 -16.80 27.97 60.73
N ALA A 18 -16.15 26.81 60.65
CA ALA A 18 -16.18 25.59 61.45
C ALA A 18 -16.55 24.38 60.60
N ASP A 19 -15.95 23.23 60.65
CA ASP A 19 -15.35 22.48 61.72
C ASP A 19 -14.42 21.41 61.14
N ALA A 20 -13.26 21.21 61.71
CA ALA A 20 -12.32 20.17 61.32
C ALA A 20 -12.68 18.86 62.03
N SER A 21 -13.29 17.93 61.34
CA SER A 21 -13.40 16.55 61.78
C SER A 21 -12.51 15.66 60.93
N ALA A 22 -11.47 15.11 61.61
CA ALA A 22 -10.49 14.21 61.03
C ALA A 22 -11.14 12.87 60.63
N ALA A 23 -11.38 12.71 59.34
CA ALA A 23 -11.68 11.38 58.74
C ALA A 23 -10.33 10.72 58.38
N ARG A 24 -9.98 9.64 59.11
CA ARG A 24 -8.87 8.73 58.75
C ARG A 24 -9.17 8.11 57.40
N VAL A 25 -8.38 8.51 56.41
CA VAL A 25 -8.36 7.83 55.12
C VAL A 25 -7.63 6.51 55.33
N HIS A 26 -8.35 5.40 55.20
CA HIS A 26 -7.75 4.09 55.07
C HIS A 26 -7.02 4.08 53.72
N THR A 27 -5.68 4.01 53.73
CA THR A 27 -4.85 3.64 52.61
C THR A 27 -5.05 2.15 52.35
N GLY A 28 -6.12 1.83 51.60
CA GLY A 28 -6.22 0.53 50.94
C GLY A 28 -5.12 0.43 49.89
N ASP A 29 -4.25 -0.56 50.04
CA ASP A 29 -3.29 -0.97 48.99
C ASP A 29 -4.08 -1.24 47.71
N VAL A 30 -4.09 -0.28 46.79
CA VAL A 30 -4.46 -0.52 45.40
C VAL A 30 -3.27 -1.30 44.83
N ALA A 31 -3.43 -2.60 44.71
CA ALA A 31 -2.53 -3.43 43.93
C ALA A 31 -2.42 -2.79 42.55
N LEU A 32 -1.25 -2.22 42.24
CA LEU A 32 -0.89 -1.83 40.87
C LEU A 32 -1.06 -3.08 40.01
N GLY A 33 -2.15 -3.09 39.21
CA GLY A 33 -2.38 -4.14 38.23
C GLY A 33 -1.11 -4.31 37.41
N ALA A 34 -0.61 -5.53 37.32
CA ALA A 34 0.57 -5.85 36.54
C ALA A 34 0.43 -5.23 35.15
N VAL A 35 1.33 -4.33 34.78
CA VAL A 35 1.47 -3.84 33.40
C VAL A 35 1.59 -5.10 32.54
N PRO A 36 0.70 -5.33 31.57
CA PRO A 36 0.81 -6.51 30.73
C PRO A 36 2.21 -6.54 30.13
N ALA A 37 2.91 -7.67 30.28
CA ALA A 37 4.23 -7.86 29.70
C ALA A 37 4.17 -7.56 28.20
N SER A 38 5.15 -6.83 27.67
CA SER A 38 5.26 -6.58 26.24
C SER A 38 5.19 -7.92 25.50
N PRO A 39 4.40 -8.04 24.40
CA PRO A 39 4.26 -9.30 23.68
C PRO A 39 5.63 -9.79 23.21
N THR A 40 5.86 -11.11 23.25
CA THR A 40 7.06 -11.68 22.63
C THR A 40 6.96 -11.56 21.10
N PRO A 41 8.07 -11.61 20.35
CA PRO A 41 8.04 -11.59 18.90
C PRO A 41 7.19 -12.72 18.27
N ALA A 42 7.18 -13.90 18.86
CA ALA A 42 6.34 -15.01 18.43
C ALA A 42 4.84 -14.71 18.66
N ASP A 43 4.51 -14.10 19.78
CA ASP A 43 3.14 -13.67 20.09
C ASP A 43 2.68 -12.58 19.11
N LEU A 44 3.57 -11.62 18.76
CA LEU A 44 3.24 -10.58 17.79
C LEU A 44 2.92 -11.19 16.41
N ALA A 45 3.75 -12.12 15.91
CA ALA A 45 3.52 -12.75 14.62
C ALA A 45 2.17 -13.47 14.56
N THR A 46 1.83 -14.26 15.59
CA THR A 46 0.55 -14.95 15.69
C THR A 46 -0.63 -13.97 15.71
N ARG A 47 -0.55 -12.92 16.52
CA ARG A 47 -1.60 -11.90 16.59
C ARG A 47 -1.75 -11.10 15.30
N VAL A 48 -0.67 -10.91 14.55
CA VAL A 48 -0.74 -10.28 13.23
C VAL A 48 -1.49 -11.17 12.25
N GLU A 49 -1.25 -12.50 12.25
CA GLU A 49 -2.02 -13.42 11.42
C GLU A 49 -3.51 -13.41 11.78
N ASP A 50 -3.87 -13.44 13.07
CA ASP A 50 -5.25 -13.32 13.52
C ASP A 50 -5.91 -12.01 13.03
N GLY A 51 -5.16 -10.91 13.08
CA GLY A 51 -5.61 -9.62 12.57
C GLY A 51 -5.80 -9.60 11.05
N VAL A 52 -4.88 -10.23 10.30
CA VAL A 52 -4.98 -10.36 8.83
C VAL A 52 -6.17 -11.23 8.44
N ASP A 53 -6.47 -12.28 9.19
CA ASP A 53 -7.64 -13.12 8.94
C ASP A 53 -8.95 -12.36 9.23
N ALA A 54 -8.99 -11.55 10.29
CA ALA A 54 -10.13 -10.66 10.55
C ALA A 54 -10.33 -9.65 9.40
N VAL A 55 -9.26 -9.07 8.87
CA VAL A 55 -9.30 -8.17 7.70
C VAL A 55 -9.83 -8.89 6.45
N ARG A 56 -9.37 -10.11 6.20
CA ARG A 56 -9.84 -10.92 5.06
C ARG A 56 -11.35 -11.14 5.12
N LEU A 57 -11.88 -11.51 6.27
CA LEU A 57 -13.31 -11.71 6.48
C LEU A 57 -14.09 -10.40 6.29
N LEU A 58 -13.57 -9.29 6.82
CA LEU A 58 -14.17 -7.96 6.67
C LEU A 58 -14.25 -7.52 5.22
N LEU A 59 -13.18 -7.70 4.43
CA LEU A 59 -13.15 -7.35 3.01
C LEU A 59 -14.19 -8.15 2.20
N VAL A 60 -14.31 -9.46 2.45
CA VAL A 60 -15.30 -10.33 1.79
C VAL A 60 -16.72 -9.87 2.10
N ASP A 61 -17.01 -9.61 3.38
CA ASP A 61 -18.32 -9.16 3.83
C ASP A 61 -18.66 -7.75 3.32
N ASP A 62 -17.72 -6.82 3.35
CA ASP A 62 -17.89 -5.47 2.81
C ASP A 62 -18.19 -5.48 1.31
N ALA A 63 -17.44 -6.24 0.51
CA ALA A 63 -17.69 -6.39 -0.92
C ALA A 63 -19.09 -7.00 -1.19
N ALA A 64 -19.51 -7.96 -0.38
CA ALA A 64 -20.85 -8.55 -0.47
C ALA A 64 -21.96 -7.54 -0.16
N ARG A 65 -21.80 -6.73 0.91
CA ARG A 65 -22.75 -5.65 1.29
C ARG A 65 -22.83 -4.59 0.19
N ARG A 66 -21.68 -4.12 -0.35
CA ARG A 66 -21.63 -3.13 -1.43
C ARG A 66 -22.30 -3.65 -2.69
N ARG A 67 -22.02 -4.90 -3.06
CA ARG A 67 -22.70 -5.57 -4.19
C ARG A 67 -24.21 -5.69 -3.99
N ALA A 68 -24.68 -5.99 -2.80
CA ALA A 68 -26.11 -6.07 -2.50
C ALA A 68 -26.78 -4.70 -2.71
N ARG A 69 -26.23 -3.64 -2.12
CA ARG A 69 -26.72 -2.25 -2.28
C ARG A 69 -26.67 -1.79 -3.76
N ALA A 70 -25.63 -2.19 -4.48
CA ALA A 70 -25.45 -1.81 -5.88
C ALA A 70 -26.54 -2.40 -6.81
N ARG A 71 -27.16 -3.54 -6.45
CA ARG A 71 -28.27 -4.13 -7.21
C ARG A 71 -29.50 -3.23 -7.30
N ASP A 72 -29.73 -2.45 -6.26
CA ASP A 72 -30.87 -1.52 -6.18
C ASP A 72 -30.64 -0.28 -7.05
N LEU A 73 -29.39 -0.02 -7.46
CA LEU A 73 -28.99 1.12 -8.28
C LEU A 73 -28.93 0.73 -9.78
N ALA A 74 -28.09 -0.28 -10.10
CA ALA A 74 -27.91 -0.76 -11.46
C ALA A 74 -27.28 -2.17 -11.47
N VAL A 75 -27.65 -2.99 -12.44
CA VAL A 75 -27.10 -4.35 -12.62
C VAL A 75 -25.62 -4.32 -13.00
N GLU A 76 -25.20 -3.32 -13.76
CA GLU A 76 -23.80 -3.06 -14.12
C GLU A 76 -22.94 -2.70 -12.89
N HIS A 77 -23.48 -1.87 -12.00
CA HIS A 77 -22.83 -1.48 -10.76
C HIS A 77 -22.64 -2.70 -9.82
N ALA A 78 -23.66 -3.52 -9.66
CA ALA A 78 -23.54 -4.76 -8.89
C ALA A 78 -22.54 -5.76 -9.51
N ALA A 79 -22.44 -5.77 -10.83
CA ALA A 79 -21.46 -6.58 -11.53
C ALA A 79 -20.02 -6.09 -11.36
N LEU A 80 -19.81 -4.78 -11.30
CA LEU A 80 -18.51 -4.19 -11.02
C LEU A 80 -18.06 -4.53 -9.60
N TRP A 81 -18.93 -4.37 -8.59
CA TRP A 81 -18.64 -4.79 -7.21
C TRP A 81 -18.36 -6.30 -7.07
N ARG A 82 -19.00 -7.13 -7.87
CA ARG A 82 -18.66 -8.56 -7.89
C ARG A 82 -17.23 -8.77 -8.36
N THR A 83 -16.83 -8.12 -9.46
CA THR A 83 -15.48 -8.26 -10.01
C THR A 83 -14.42 -7.71 -9.05
N LEU A 84 -14.67 -6.56 -8.41
CA LEU A 84 -13.79 -6.02 -7.37
C LEU A 84 -13.65 -6.99 -6.19
N GLY A 85 -14.76 -7.57 -5.70
CA GLY A 85 -14.73 -8.55 -4.62
C GLY A 85 -13.96 -9.83 -4.95
N GLU A 86 -13.98 -10.27 -6.21
CA GLU A 86 -13.20 -11.41 -6.67
C GLU A 86 -11.68 -11.14 -6.66
N GLN A 87 -11.25 -9.87 -6.73
CA GLN A 87 -9.84 -9.45 -6.67
C GLN A 87 -9.33 -9.25 -5.25
N LEU A 88 -10.18 -8.85 -4.31
CA LEU A 88 -9.81 -8.56 -2.92
C LEU A 88 -9.32 -9.79 -2.11
N GLY A 89 -9.70 -10.99 -2.49
CA GLY A 89 -9.38 -12.21 -1.75
C GLY A 89 -8.02 -12.83 -2.06
N GLY A 90 -7.23 -12.23 -2.96
CA GLY A 90 -5.97 -12.81 -3.45
C GLY A 90 -4.73 -12.17 -2.84
N GLY A 91 -3.68 -13.00 -2.65
CA GLY A 91 -2.36 -12.51 -2.26
C GLY A 91 -2.04 -12.57 -0.77
N ARG A 92 -0.86 -12.02 -0.42
CA ARG A 92 -0.27 -12.10 0.93
C ARG A 92 -0.84 -11.06 1.92
N LEU A 93 -1.76 -10.18 1.48
CA LEU A 93 -2.32 -9.09 2.28
C LEU A 93 -1.22 -8.28 3.02
N MET A 94 -0.19 -7.89 2.27
CA MET A 94 1.00 -7.23 2.84
C MET A 94 0.65 -5.92 3.55
N ARG A 95 -0.21 -5.11 2.97
CA ARG A 95 -0.60 -3.80 3.51
C ARG A 95 -1.41 -3.93 4.79
N PRO A 96 -2.45 -4.77 4.87
CA PRO A 96 -3.08 -5.14 6.13
C PRO A 96 -2.09 -5.64 7.17
N ARG A 97 -1.17 -6.51 6.78
CA ARG A 97 -0.13 -7.08 7.65
C ARG A 97 0.74 -5.98 8.28
N LEU A 98 1.22 -5.04 7.48
CA LEU A 98 2.02 -3.90 7.97
C LEU A 98 1.21 -3.00 8.91
N THR A 99 -0.06 -2.73 8.60
CA THR A 99 -0.94 -1.91 9.45
C THR A 99 -1.17 -2.58 10.81
N VAL A 100 -1.52 -3.87 10.80
CA VAL A 100 -1.78 -4.64 12.02
C VAL A 100 -0.49 -4.80 12.84
N ALA A 101 0.64 -5.09 12.18
CA ALA A 101 1.93 -5.24 12.86
C ALA A 101 2.36 -3.94 13.55
N ALA A 102 2.27 -2.80 12.87
CA ALA A 102 2.59 -1.51 13.47
C ALA A 102 1.67 -1.20 14.66
N TYR A 103 0.35 -1.40 14.51
CA TYR A 103 -0.60 -1.18 15.59
C TYR A 103 -0.30 -2.05 16.83
N LEU A 104 -0.20 -3.36 16.65
CA LEU A 104 0.02 -4.30 17.75
C LEU A 104 1.42 -4.16 18.35
N GLY A 105 2.44 -3.96 17.52
CA GLY A 105 3.84 -3.83 17.93
C GLY A 105 4.13 -2.53 18.70
N LEU A 106 3.27 -1.52 18.54
CA LEU A 106 3.31 -0.25 19.28
C LEU A 106 2.31 -0.20 20.47
N GLY A 107 1.77 -1.36 20.87
CA GLY A 107 0.94 -1.48 22.07
C GLY A 107 -0.56 -1.46 21.85
N GLY A 108 -1.03 -1.40 20.61
CA GLY A 108 -2.45 -1.57 20.29
C GLY A 108 -2.95 -2.96 20.66
N THR A 109 -4.21 -3.07 21.08
CA THR A 109 -4.77 -4.36 21.55
C THR A 109 -6.10 -4.72 20.91
N ASP A 110 -6.83 -3.75 20.37
CA ASP A 110 -8.18 -3.93 19.83
C ASP A 110 -8.15 -4.17 18.31
N LEU A 111 -8.34 -5.42 17.90
CA LEU A 111 -8.42 -5.78 16.48
C LEU A 111 -9.63 -5.15 15.77
N ALA A 112 -10.72 -4.85 16.49
CA ALA A 112 -11.89 -4.20 15.89
C ALA A 112 -11.57 -2.75 15.49
N ALA A 113 -10.65 -2.09 16.17
CA ALA A 113 -10.20 -0.74 15.85
C ALA A 113 -9.29 -0.71 14.60
N VAL A 114 -8.38 -1.68 14.46
CA VAL A 114 -7.39 -1.67 13.37
C VAL A 114 -7.89 -2.35 12.09
N ALA A 115 -8.76 -3.34 12.17
CA ALA A 115 -9.18 -4.14 11.02
C ALA A 115 -9.83 -3.30 9.89
N PRO A 116 -10.72 -2.32 10.14
CA PRO A 116 -11.27 -1.48 9.07
C PRO A 116 -10.21 -0.62 8.38
N VAL A 117 -9.25 -0.09 9.14
CA VAL A 117 -8.16 0.73 8.60
C VAL A 117 -7.19 -0.14 7.78
N ALA A 118 -6.87 -1.33 8.26
CA ALA A 118 -6.05 -2.29 7.52
C ALA A 118 -6.76 -2.78 6.24
N ALA A 119 -8.06 -3.02 6.28
CA ALA A 119 -8.89 -3.33 5.11
C ALA A 119 -8.89 -2.18 4.10
N ALA A 120 -8.92 -0.93 4.55
CA ALA A 120 -8.85 0.24 3.70
C ALA A 120 -7.54 0.30 2.90
N GLN A 121 -6.41 -0.11 3.48
CA GLN A 121 -5.13 -0.17 2.78
C GLN A 121 -5.15 -1.21 1.64
N GLU A 122 -5.79 -2.34 1.82
CA GLU A 122 -5.95 -3.35 0.75
C GLU A 122 -6.97 -2.92 -0.30
N MET A 123 -8.04 -2.24 0.10
CA MET A 123 -9.01 -1.67 -0.83
C MET A 123 -8.37 -0.58 -1.70
N LEU A 124 -7.54 0.29 -1.11
CA LEU A 124 -6.74 1.26 -1.87
C LEU A 124 -5.78 0.57 -2.83
N HIS A 125 -5.10 -0.49 -2.39
CA HIS A 125 -4.25 -1.28 -3.29
C HIS A 125 -5.03 -1.84 -4.47
N THR A 126 -6.22 -2.37 -4.23
CA THR A 126 -7.08 -2.86 -5.30
C THR A 126 -7.43 -1.74 -6.30
N ALA A 127 -7.70 -0.53 -5.81
CA ALA A 127 -7.93 0.64 -6.67
C ALA A 127 -6.72 0.96 -7.55
N MET A 128 -5.51 1.01 -6.95
CA MET A 128 -4.27 1.28 -7.69
C MET A 128 -4.03 0.22 -8.77
N LEU A 129 -4.24 -1.07 -8.44
CA LEU A 129 -4.11 -2.16 -9.42
C LEU A 129 -5.13 -2.06 -10.57
N VAL A 130 -6.36 -1.62 -10.29
CA VAL A 130 -7.40 -1.44 -11.33
C VAL A 130 -7.04 -0.30 -12.27
N HIS A 131 -6.52 0.82 -11.74
CA HIS A 131 -6.07 1.94 -12.56
C HIS A 131 -4.79 1.60 -13.35
N ASP A 132 -3.83 0.91 -12.74
CA ASP A 132 -2.61 0.40 -13.37
C ASP A 132 -2.95 -0.53 -14.56
N ASP A 133 -3.89 -1.49 -14.38
CA ASP A 133 -4.38 -2.36 -15.46
C ASP A 133 -4.98 -1.57 -16.65
N VAL A 134 -5.62 -0.41 -16.38
CA VAL A 134 -6.14 0.47 -17.45
C VAL A 134 -5.01 1.16 -18.19
N LEU A 135 -4.01 1.66 -17.47
CA LEU A 135 -2.88 2.40 -18.04
C LEU A 135 -1.93 1.49 -18.83
N ASP A 136 -1.73 0.26 -18.32
CA ASP A 136 -0.89 -0.76 -18.94
C ASP A 136 -1.65 -1.57 -20.04
N HIS A 137 -2.94 -1.27 -20.26
CA HIS A 137 -3.81 -2.01 -21.20
C HIS A 137 -3.90 -3.51 -20.91
N ASP A 138 -3.78 -3.90 -19.66
CA ASP A 138 -3.84 -5.30 -19.21
C ASP A 138 -5.29 -5.77 -19.05
N ASP A 139 -5.59 -6.96 -19.59
CA ASP A 139 -6.89 -7.66 -19.41
C ASP A 139 -6.83 -8.80 -18.38
N THR A 140 -5.63 -9.09 -17.84
CA THR A 140 -5.43 -10.21 -16.91
C THR A 140 -4.50 -9.84 -15.76
N ARG A 141 -4.80 -10.35 -14.58
CA ARG A 141 -3.94 -10.26 -13.39
C ARG A 141 -3.93 -11.58 -12.63
N ARG A 142 -2.74 -12.09 -12.28
CA ARG A 142 -2.57 -13.39 -11.61
C ARG A 142 -3.26 -14.54 -12.36
N GLY A 143 -3.14 -14.56 -13.69
CA GLY A 143 -3.74 -15.58 -14.56
C GLY A 143 -5.27 -15.54 -14.68
N ARG A 144 -5.94 -14.52 -14.13
CA ARG A 144 -7.39 -14.32 -14.18
C ARG A 144 -7.74 -13.00 -14.84
N PRO A 145 -8.95 -12.88 -15.46
CA PRO A 145 -9.41 -11.60 -15.96
C PRO A 145 -9.46 -10.57 -14.81
N ASN A 146 -8.87 -9.41 -15.04
CA ASN A 146 -9.01 -8.23 -14.18
C ASN A 146 -10.35 -7.52 -14.43
N VAL A 147 -10.53 -6.27 -14.01
CA VAL A 147 -11.77 -5.51 -14.18
C VAL A 147 -12.04 -5.25 -15.66
N THR A 148 -11.04 -4.78 -16.41
CA THR A 148 -11.13 -4.49 -17.86
C THR A 148 -11.38 -5.76 -18.66
N GLY A 149 -10.63 -6.83 -18.43
CA GLY A 149 -10.80 -8.11 -19.10
C GLY A 149 -12.12 -8.79 -18.77
N THR A 150 -12.64 -8.67 -17.54
CA THR A 150 -13.99 -9.15 -17.20
C THR A 150 -15.07 -8.36 -17.93
N ALA A 151 -14.93 -7.03 -18.03
CA ALA A 151 -15.86 -6.19 -18.78
C ALA A 151 -15.84 -6.56 -20.26
N ARG A 152 -14.65 -6.70 -20.88
CA ARG A 152 -14.48 -7.10 -22.28
C ARG A 152 -15.13 -8.46 -22.57
N ARG A 153 -14.90 -9.48 -21.74
CA ARG A 153 -15.53 -10.81 -21.90
C ARG A 153 -17.06 -10.75 -21.81
N ARG A 154 -17.60 -9.92 -20.91
CA ARG A 154 -19.06 -9.76 -20.76
C ARG A 154 -19.71 -9.06 -21.96
N LEU A 155 -19.01 -8.09 -22.55
CA LEU A 155 -19.47 -7.42 -23.79
C LEU A 155 -19.39 -8.37 -24.98
N ALA A 156 -18.30 -9.09 -25.14
CA ALA A 156 -18.15 -10.11 -26.19
C ALA A 156 -19.25 -11.18 -26.14
N ALA A 157 -19.64 -11.64 -24.94
CA ALA A 157 -20.75 -12.57 -24.75
C ALA A 157 -22.11 -12.00 -25.17
N ARG A 158 -22.24 -10.67 -25.39
CA ARG A 158 -23.42 -9.97 -25.91
C ARG A 158 -23.25 -9.56 -27.36
N GLY A 159 -22.18 -10.00 -28.04
CA GLY A 159 -21.86 -9.64 -29.42
C GLY A 159 -21.31 -8.21 -29.59
N VAL A 160 -20.79 -7.61 -28.52
CA VAL A 160 -20.15 -6.28 -28.55
C VAL A 160 -18.64 -6.47 -28.39
N ASP A 161 -17.91 -6.21 -29.47
CA ASP A 161 -16.43 -6.35 -29.51
C ASP A 161 -15.78 -5.17 -30.25
N GLY A 162 -14.44 -5.23 -30.40
CA GLY A 162 -13.64 -4.21 -31.06
C GLY A 162 -13.90 -2.82 -30.48
N ARG A 163 -13.90 -1.80 -31.35
CA ARG A 163 -14.01 -0.39 -30.95
C ARG A 163 -15.31 -0.08 -30.17
N ALA A 164 -16.39 -0.82 -30.39
CA ALA A 164 -17.62 -0.61 -29.63
C ALA A 164 -17.53 -1.04 -28.16
N ALA A 165 -16.57 -1.89 -27.83
CA ALA A 165 -16.30 -2.31 -26.45
C ALA A 165 -15.33 -1.39 -25.70
N ASP A 166 -14.51 -0.59 -26.39
CA ASP A 166 -13.40 0.16 -25.78
C ASP A 166 -13.86 1.15 -24.71
N ASP A 167 -14.85 2.01 -25.02
CA ASP A 167 -15.38 2.99 -24.05
C ASP A 167 -16.02 2.32 -22.81
N PRO A 168 -16.89 1.30 -22.94
CA PRO A 168 -17.43 0.58 -21.79
C PRO A 168 -16.37 -0.15 -20.95
N VAL A 169 -15.31 -0.69 -21.58
CA VAL A 169 -14.19 -1.34 -20.87
C VAL A 169 -13.40 -0.31 -20.09
N LEU A 170 -13.03 0.80 -20.74
CA LEU A 170 -12.34 1.92 -20.07
C LEU A 170 -13.16 2.45 -18.89
N ALA A 171 -14.46 2.66 -19.09
CA ALA A 171 -15.36 3.11 -18.03
C ALA A 171 -15.41 2.12 -16.85
N ALA A 172 -15.41 0.82 -17.11
CA ALA A 172 -15.40 -0.20 -16.05
C ALA A 172 -14.12 -0.12 -15.21
N GLY A 173 -12.96 0.06 -15.85
CA GLY A 173 -11.68 0.23 -15.15
C GLY A 173 -11.62 1.52 -14.33
N LEU A 174 -11.87 2.68 -14.96
CA LEU A 174 -11.83 3.98 -14.26
C LEU A 174 -12.80 4.01 -13.07
N LEU A 175 -14.10 3.70 -13.32
CA LEU A 175 -15.11 3.73 -12.27
C LEU A 175 -14.91 2.63 -11.22
N GLY A 176 -14.29 1.51 -11.58
CA GLY A 176 -13.91 0.44 -10.66
C GLY A 176 -12.86 0.90 -9.66
N GLY A 177 -11.82 1.58 -10.14
CA GLY A 177 -10.79 2.17 -9.28
C GLY A 177 -11.35 3.27 -8.37
N ASP A 178 -12.18 4.18 -8.93
CA ASP A 178 -12.82 5.25 -8.14
C ASP A 178 -13.72 4.70 -7.02
N LEU A 179 -14.50 3.65 -7.31
CA LEU A 179 -15.32 2.97 -6.31
C LEU A 179 -14.46 2.35 -5.20
N ALA A 180 -13.34 1.75 -5.54
CA ALA A 180 -12.44 1.15 -4.56
C ALA A 180 -11.74 2.23 -3.71
N ILE A 181 -11.35 3.39 -4.28
CA ILE A 181 -10.84 4.54 -3.51
C ILE A 181 -11.92 5.03 -2.53
N ALA A 182 -13.14 5.26 -3.02
CA ALA A 182 -14.24 5.72 -2.16
C ALA A 182 -14.53 4.70 -1.03
N ALA A 183 -14.47 3.40 -1.32
CA ALA A 183 -14.64 2.34 -0.33
C ALA A 183 -13.51 2.31 0.70
N ALA A 184 -12.27 2.62 0.31
CA ALA A 184 -11.16 2.72 1.26
C ALA A 184 -11.40 3.82 2.31
N PHE A 185 -11.86 5.01 1.88
CA PHE A 185 -12.23 6.09 2.80
C PHE A 185 -13.41 5.72 3.72
N ASP A 186 -14.43 5.04 3.19
CA ASP A 186 -15.59 4.59 3.96
C ASP A 186 -15.20 3.52 5.01
N LEU A 187 -14.27 2.62 4.68
CA LEU A 187 -13.71 1.66 5.62
C LEU A 187 -12.96 2.36 6.76
N VAL A 188 -12.10 3.35 6.46
CA VAL A 188 -11.45 4.15 7.52
C VAL A 188 -12.49 4.82 8.41
N ALA A 189 -13.50 5.45 7.81
CA ALA A 189 -14.55 6.15 8.55
C ALA A 189 -15.41 5.23 9.45
N SER A 190 -15.42 3.92 9.15
CA SER A 190 -16.15 2.92 9.94
C SER A 190 -15.38 2.41 11.17
N ALA A 191 -14.11 2.76 11.34
CA ALA A 191 -13.30 2.29 12.47
C ALA A 191 -13.80 2.90 13.80
N PRO A 192 -13.95 2.10 14.86
CA PRO A 192 -14.47 2.57 16.15
C PRO A 192 -13.36 3.24 16.99
N VAL A 193 -12.83 4.35 16.51
CA VAL A 193 -11.75 5.13 17.14
C VAL A 193 -12.14 6.61 17.22
N PRO A 194 -11.47 7.42 18.08
CA PRO A 194 -11.78 8.85 18.21
C PRO A 194 -11.73 9.62 16.89
N PRO A 195 -12.62 10.61 16.67
CA PRO A 195 -12.71 11.35 15.41
C PRO A 195 -11.40 12.03 14.98
N GLU A 196 -10.60 12.50 15.93
CA GLU A 196 -9.29 13.10 15.67
C GLU A 196 -8.28 12.10 15.11
N VAL A 197 -8.34 10.85 15.56
CA VAL A 197 -7.51 9.74 15.04
C VAL A 197 -7.97 9.38 13.63
N LEU A 198 -9.29 9.25 13.43
CA LEU A 198 -9.88 9.03 12.09
C LEU A 198 -9.43 10.10 11.11
N LEU A 199 -9.49 11.37 11.49
CA LEU A 199 -9.11 12.48 10.62
C LEU A 199 -7.62 12.42 10.23
N ARG A 200 -6.74 12.01 11.15
CA ARG A 200 -5.31 11.80 10.84
C ARG A 200 -5.14 10.68 9.81
N VAL A 201 -5.79 9.53 10.00
CA VAL A 201 -5.70 8.39 9.07
C VAL A 201 -6.29 8.75 7.69
N VAL A 202 -7.43 9.45 7.65
CA VAL A 202 -8.03 9.93 6.40
C VAL A 202 -7.07 10.85 5.63
N ARG A 203 -6.39 11.78 6.32
CA ARG A 203 -5.40 12.66 5.69
C ARG A 203 -4.19 11.88 5.17
N GLN A 204 -3.69 10.91 5.93
CA GLN A 204 -2.59 10.03 5.48
C GLN A 204 -2.98 9.22 4.24
N LEU A 205 -4.21 8.68 4.21
CA LEU A 205 -4.70 7.94 3.05
C LEU A 205 -4.81 8.86 1.82
N ALA A 206 -5.35 10.07 1.98
CA ALA A 206 -5.45 11.05 0.90
C ALA A 206 -4.06 11.45 0.37
N GLN A 207 -3.11 11.69 1.26
CA GLN A 207 -1.73 12.02 0.89
C GLN A 207 -1.03 10.85 0.18
N ALA A 208 -1.29 9.61 0.61
CA ALA A 208 -0.78 8.44 -0.08
C ALA A 208 -1.31 8.33 -1.50
N VAL A 209 -2.61 8.60 -1.73
CA VAL A 209 -3.20 8.65 -3.08
C VAL A 209 -2.53 9.73 -3.92
N ASP A 210 -2.42 10.96 -3.42
CA ASP A 210 -1.80 12.09 -4.14
C ASP A 210 -0.36 11.78 -4.55
N THR A 211 0.44 11.27 -3.61
CA THR A 211 1.85 10.93 -3.88
C THR A 211 1.98 9.76 -4.87
N THR A 212 1.10 8.75 -4.76
CA THR A 212 1.10 7.60 -5.68
C THR A 212 0.74 8.02 -7.09
N VAL A 213 -0.23 8.92 -7.25
CA VAL A 213 -0.58 9.51 -8.56
C VAL A 213 0.60 10.25 -9.17
N ALA A 214 1.37 11.00 -8.38
CA ALA A 214 2.58 11.65 -8.87
C ALA A 214 3.62 10.62 -9.35
N GLY A 215 3.81 9.52 -8.61
CA GLY A 215 4.67 8.40 -9.01
C GLY A 215 4.21 7.73 -10.30
N GLU A 216 2.90 7.48 -10.42
CA GLU A 216 2.29 6.89 -11.62
C GLU A 216 2.48 7.78 -12.86
N LEU A 217 2.26 9.09 -12.72
CA LEU A 217 2.48 10.05 -13.81
C LEU A 217 3.95 10.08 -14.26
N LEU A 218 4.91 9.97 -13.33
CA LEU A 218 6.33 9.86 -13.67
C LEU A 218 6.64 8.57 -14.43
N ASP A 219 6.02 7.46 -14.05
CA ASP A 219 6.20 6.17 -14.72
C ASP A 219 5.66 6.19 -16.14
N VAL A 220 4.37 6.55 -16.31
CA VAL A 220 3.70 6.61 -17.63
C VAL A 220 4.39 7.61 -18.57
N THR A 221 4.72 8.81 -18.08
CA THR A 221 5.41 9.82 -18.91
C THR A 221 6.89 9.52 -19.13
N GLY A 222 7.47 8.66 -18.30
CA GLY A 222 8.86 8.23 -18.39
C GLY A 222 9.20 7.63 -19.75
N ALA A 223 8.28 6.90 -20.38
CA ALA A 223 8.45 6.33 -21.70
C ALA A 223 8.70 7.39 -22.80
N LEU A 224 8.26 8.64 -22.59
CA LEU A 224 8.49 9.77 -23.52
C LEU A 224 9.91 10.34 -23.44
N HIS A 225 10.68 9.95 -22.43
CA HIS A 225 12.02 10.44 -22.18
C HIS A 225 13.07 9.38 -22.53
N GLY A 226 14.32 9.81 -22.65
CA GLY A 226 15.44 8.89 -22.85
C GLY A 226 15.54 7.87 -21.71
N PRO A 227 16.03 6.65 -21.97
CA PRO A 227 15.98 5.54 -21.01
C PRO A 227 16.78 5.77 -19.72
N THR A 228 17.63 6.79 -19.67
CA THR A 228 18.43 7.16 -18.48
C THR A 228 17.99 8.49 -17.85
N ALA A 229 16.95 9.14 -18.38
CA ALA A 229 16.52 10.46 -17.92
C ALA A 229 15.55 10.42 -16.73
N VAL A 230 14.94 9.27 -16.48
CA VAL A 230 13.98 9.08 -15.37
C VAL A 230 14.70 8.53 -14.16
N ASP A 231 14.44 9.10 -13.00
CA ASP A 231 14.88 8.55 -11.71
C ASP A 231 13.94 7.40 -11.31
N ALA A 232 14.33 6.19 -11.69
CA ALA A 232 13.55 4.99 -11.44
C ALA A 232 13.39 4.68 -9.92
N LEU A 233 14.37 5.05 -9.10
CA LEU A 233 14.25 4.88 -7.65
C LEU A 233 13.21 5.84 -7.06
N ARG A 234 13.12 7.07 -7.60
CA ARG A 234 12.07 8.01 -7.20
C ARG A 234 10.69 7.54 -7.64
N VAL A 235 10.56 6.93 -8.81
CA VAL A 235 9.31 6.29 -9.24
C VAL A 235 8.95 5.16 -8.28
N ALA A 236 9.88 4.26 -7.95
CA ALA A 236 9.65 3.17 -7.00
C ALA A 236 9.23 3.68 -5.61
N GLU A 237 9.83 4.77 -5.14
CA GLU A 237 9.45 5.43 -3.89
C GLU A 237 8.01 5.94 -3.94
N LEU A 238 7.69 6.80 -4.90
CA LEU A 238 6.39 7.48 -4.98
C LEU A 238 5.25 6.55 -5.38
N LYS A 239 5.45 5.73 -6.44
CA LYS A 239 4.43 4.83 -6.99
C LYS A 239 4.17 3.65 -6.06
N THR A 240 5.21 3.10 -5.40
CA THR A 240 5.10 1.83 -4.67
C THR A 240 5.30 1.97 -3.16
N ALA A 241 6.43 2.55 -2.69
CA ALA A 241 6.78 2.52 -1.28
C ALA A 241 5.79 3.29 -0.41
N VAL A 242 5.33 4.46 -0.88
CA VAL A 242 4.46 5.34 -0.07
C VAL A 242 3.14 4.66 0.28
N TYR A 243 2.36 4.19 -0.71
CA TYR A 243 1.05 3.60 -0.41
C TYR A 243 1.13 2.14 0.05
N SER A 244 2.19 1.43 -0.33
CA SER A 244 2.32 -0.01 -0.03
C SER A 244 2.97 -0.31 1.31
N CYS A 245 3.83 0.59 1.80
CA CYS A 245 4.60 0.37 3.02
C CYS A 245 4.44 1.53 4.02
N CYS A 246 4.73 2.77 3.62
CA CYS A 246 4.70 3.91 4.53
C CYS A 246 3.30 4.19 5.09
N ALA A 247 2.29 4.30 4.24
CA ALA A 247 0.93 4.60 4.66
C ALA A 247 0.31 3.50 5.55
N PRO A 248 0.44 2.19 5.23
CA PRO A 248 -0.01 1.11 6.12
C PRO A 248 0.65 1.14 7.50
N LEU A 249 1.98 1.28 7.57
CA LEU A 249 2.72 1.35 8.82
C LEU A 249 2.31 2.57 9.65
N SER A 250 2.25 3.73 9.01
CA SER A 250 1.87 4.99 9.63
C SER A 250 0.43 4.97 10.15
N ALA A 251 -0.51 4.37 9.41
CA ALA A 251 -1.89 4.23 9.85
C ALA A 251 -2.00 3.37 11.11
N GLY A 252 -1.31 2.23 11.17
CA GLY A 252 -1.25 1.38 12.35
C GLY A 252 -0.64 2.10 13.55
N ALA A 253 0.45 2.85 13.33
CA ALA A 253 1.12 3.62 14.36
C ALA A 253 0.25 4.76 14.92
N VAL A 254 -0.46 5.49 14.06
CA VAL A 254 -1.41 6.54 14.47
C VAL A 254 -2.52 5.97 15.33
N LEU A 255 -3.06 4.81 14.96
CA LEU A 255 -4.07 4.10 15.77
C LEU A 255 -3.53 3.68 17.14
N ALA A 256 -2.25 3.34 17.24
CA ALA A 256 -1.57 3.00 18.50
C ALA A 256 -1.19 4.23 19.33
N GLY A 257 -1.38 5.46 18.82
CA GLY A 257 -1.02 6.70 19.51
C GLY A 257 0.47 7.03 19.46
N ALA A 258 1.20 6.52 18.47
CA ALA A 258 2.63 6.79 18.29
C ALA A 258 2.91 8.28 18.06
N ASP A 259 4.05 8.72 18.54
CA ASP A 259 4.57 10.08 18.33
C ASP A 259 5.20 10.25 16.92
N ASP A 260 5.54 11.50 16.58
CA ASP A 260 6.10 11.84 15.27
C ASP A 260 7.52 11.25 15.08
N GLY A 261 8.26 10.96 16.15
CA GLY A 261 9.56 10.31 16.09
C GLY A 261 9.44 8.89 15.56
N VAL A 262 8.52 8.10 16.11
CA VAL A 262 8.21 6.72 15.64
C VAL A 262 7.66 6.76 14.22
N LEU A 263 6.77 7.71 13.90
CA LEU A 263 6.26 7.86 12.53
C LEU A 263 7.38 8.11 11.52
N GLY A 264 8.35 8.97 11.87
CA GLY A 264 9.52 9.23 11.02
C GLY A 264 10.44 8.00 10.84
N VAL A 265 10.56 7.13 11.85
CA VAL A 265 11.27 5.85 11.71
C VAL A 265 10.53 4.92 10.76
N LEU A 266 9.21 4.77 10.92
CA LEU A 266 8.39 3.91 10.07
C LEU A 266 8.33 4.40 8.62
N GLU A 267 8.38 5.71 8.38
CA GLU A 267 8.47 6.29 7.04
C GLU A 267 9.79 5.91 6.38
N ARG A 268 10.94 6.10 7.04
CA ARG A 268 12.26 5.70 6.50
C ARG A 268 12.34 4.20 6.25
N PHE A 269 11.85 3.39 7.19
CA PHE A 269 11.75 1.93 7.01
C PHE A 269 10.89 1.59 5.80
N GLY A 270 9.68 2.14 5.72
CA GLY A 270 8.71 1.87 4.67
C GLY A 270 9.21 2.27 3.29
N THR A 271 9.92 3.40 3.19
CA THR A 271 10.56 3.85 1.94
C THR A 271 11.63 2.85 1.50
N ALA A 272 12.56 2.50 2.37
CA ALA A 272 13.64 1.57 2.03
C ALA A 272 13.10 0.16 1.69
N PHE A 273 12.15 -0.35 2.47
CA PHE A 273 11.52 -1.64 2.22
C PHE A 273 10.72 -1.66 0.91
N GLY A 274 9.94 -0.61 0.65
CA GLY A 274 9.13 -0.52 -0.57
C GLY A 274 9.98 -0.39 -1.83
N VAL A 275 11.08 0.36 -1.78
CA VAL A 275 12.05 0.43 -2.89
C VAL A 275 12.71 -0.93 -3.12
N ALA A 276 13.15 -1.63 -2.06
CA ALA A 276 13.72 -2.96 -2.18
C ALA A 276 12.74 -3.97 -2.79
N PHE A 277 11.47 -3.88 -2.39
CA PHE A 277 10.39 -4.71 -2.93
C PHE A 277 10.15 -4.43 -4.42
N GLN A 278 10.10 -3.15 -4.84
CA GLN A 278 9.92 -2.79 -6.24
C GLN A 278 11.10 -3.25 -7.11
N LEU A 279 12.34 -3.07 -6.63
CA LEU A 279 13.52 -3.54 -7.37
C LEU A 279 13.52 -5.07 -7.57
N LEU A 280 12.98 -5.82 -6.61
CA LEU A 280 12.78 -7.27 -6.78
C LEU A 280 11.68 -7.57 -7.79
N ASP A 281 10.54 -6.85 -7.75
CA ASP A 281 9.45 -7.02 -8.73
C ASP A 281 9.94 -6.73 -10.15
N ASP A 282 10.72 -5.67 -10.35
CA ASP A 282 11.34 -5.29 -11.63
C ASP A 282 12.31 -6.37 -12.14
N GLU A 283 13.12 -6.96 -11.24
CA GLU A 283 14.00 -8.07 -11.59
C GLU A 283 13.18 -9.31 -12.01
N LEU A 284 12.15 -9.66 -11.25
CA LEU A 284 11.26 -10.77 -11.55
C LEU A 284 10.42 -10.54 -12.80
N GLY A 285 10.09 -9.29 -13.15
CA GLY A 285 9.40 -8.91 -14.38
C GLY A 285 10.21 -9.21 -15.65
N VAL A 286 11.54 -9.37 -15.54
CA VAL A 286 12.43 -9.68 -16.67
C VAL A 286 13.03 -11.08 -16.58
N PHE A 287 13.40 -11.54 -15.38
CA PHE A 287 14.14 -12.79 -15.13
C PHE A 287 13.32 -13.84 -14.38
N GLY A 288 12.10 -13.51 -13.92
CA GLY A 288 11.26 -14.41 -13.13
C GLY A 288 10.75 -15.61 -13.95
N ASP A 289 10.24 -16.61 -13.22
CA ASP A 289 9.51 -17.72 -13.82
C ASP A 289 8.02 -17.36 -13.92
N PRO A 290 7.43 -17.32 -15.13
CA PRO A 290 6.02 -17.02 -15.31
C PRO A 290 5.07 -17.97 -14.55
N GLU A 291 5.48 -19.24 -14.32
CA GLU A 291 4.69 -20.21 -13.56
C GLU A 291 4.64 -19.85 -12.07
N VAL A 292 5.69 -19.19 -11.56
CA VAL A 292 5.80 -18.75 -10.17
C VAL A 292 5.21 -17.36 -9.97
N THR A 293 5.53 -16.41 -10.87
CA THR A 293 5.14 -15.01 -10.75
C THR A 293 3.70 -14.76 -11.20
N GLY A 294 3.15 -15.63 -12.06
CA GLY A 294 1.83 -15.47 -12.65
C GLY A 294 1.71 -14.29 -13.64
N LYS A 295 2.85 -13.69 -14.02
CA LYS A 295 2.94 -12.59 -15.00
C LYS A 295 3.83 -13.00 -16.17
N SER A 296 3.60 -12.40 -17.33
CA SER A 296 4.51 -12.53 -18.48
C SER A 296 5.81 -11.76 -18.19
N VAL A 297 6.94 -12.41 -18.36
CA VAL A 297 8.28 -11.76 -18.27
C VAL A 297 8.59 -10.87 -19.49
N LEU A 298 7.62 -10.69 -20.37
CA LEU A 298 7.74 -9.83 -21.55
C LEU A 298 7.03 -8.49 -21.39
N SER A 299 6.08 -8.34 -20.41
CA SER A 299 5.25 -7.13 -20.28
C SER A 299 6.09 -5.89 -20.08
N ASP A 300 6.96 -5.88 -19.08
CA ASP A 300 7.80 -4.72 -18.73
C ASP A 300 8.72 -4.31 -19.90
N LEU A 301 9.23 -5.30 -20.64
CA LEU A 301 10.06 -5.04 -21.82
C LEU A 301 9.25 -4.51 -23.01
N ARG A 302 8.00 -5.01 -23.21
CA ARG A 302 7.10 -4.54 -24.27
C ARG A 302 6.60 -3.13 -24.02
N GLU A 303 6.27 -2.81 -22.78
CA GLU A 303 5.85 -1.49 -22.36
C GLU A 303 7.01 -0.49 -22.33
N GLY A 304 8.23 -0.99 -22.26
CA GLY A 304 9.43 -0.15 -22.19
C GLY A 304 9.54 0.60 -20.87
N LYS A 305 9.06 -0.02 -19.76
CA LYS A 305 9.10 0.57 -18.42
C LYS A 305 10.50 1.05 -18.08
N ARG A 306 10.61 2.24 -17.50
CA ARG A 306 11.90 2.85 -17.12
C ARG A 306 12.35 2.38 -15.73
N THR A 307 12.47 1.05 -15.56
CA THR A 307 12.91 0.44 -14.31
C THR A 307 14.40 0.74 -14.05
N GLU A 308 14.83 0.65 -12.80
CA GLU A 308 16.24 0.83 -12.44
C GLU A 308 17.13 -0.20 -13.14
N LEU A 309 16.64 -1.43 -13.30
CA LEU A 309 17.35 -2.48 -14.03
C LEU A 309 17.64 -2.09 -15.48
N LEU A 310 16.64 -1.58 -16.21
CA LEU A 310 16.82 -1.11 -17.58
C LEU A 310 17.65 0.17 -17.66
N ARG A 311 17.45 1.12 -16.74
CA ARG A 311 18.26 2.34 -16.66
C ARG A 311 19.75 2.01 -16.53
N LEU A 312 20.11 1.10 -15.63
CA LEU A 312 21.48 0.62 -15.44
C LEU A 312 21.99 -0.13 -16.68
N ALA A 313 21.16 -0.94 -17.33
CA ALA A 313 21.52 -1.61 -18.57
C ALA A 313 21.92 -0.60 -19.65
N TYR A 314 21.13 0.44 -19.86
CA TYR A 314 21.47 1.50 -20.83
C TYR A 314 22.73 2.29 -20.46
N LEU A 315 22.96 2.57 -19.18
CA LEU A 315 24.14 3.30 -18.71
C LEU A 315 25.44 2.52 -18.90
N ARG A 316 25.38 1.20 -18.72
CA ARG A 316 26.57 0.32 -18.71
C ARG A 316 26.87 -0.35 -20.06
N SER A 317 25.90 -0.31 -20.98
CA SER A 317 26.00 -0.94 -22.29
C SER A 317 27.03 -0.22 -23.22
N ASP A 318 27.78 -1.00 -23.94
CA ASP A 318 28.52 -0.52 -25.10
C ASP A 318 27.58 -0.22 -26.29
N VAL A 319 28.16 0.21 -27.43
CA VAL A 319 27.37 0.60 -28.62
C VAL A 319 26.56 -0.57 -29.18
N ALA A 320 27.13 -1.77 -29.21
CA ALA A 320 26.48 -2.97 -29.77
C ALA A 320 25.37 -3.44 -28.85
N GLN A 321 25.60 -3.47 -27.53
CA GLN A 321 24.64 -3.80 -26.51
C GLN A 321 23.47 -2.82 -26.52
N ARG A 322 23.74 -1.50 -26.59
CA ARG A 322 22.70 -0.47 -26.67
C ARG A 322 21.84 -0.62 -27.91
N ALA A 323 22.41 -0.97 -29.05
CA ALA A 323 21.64 -1.22 -30.27
C ALA A 323 20.62 -2.39 -30.09
N VAL A 324 20.97 -3.42 -29.30
CA VAL A 324 20.02 -4.51 -28.94
C VAL A 324 18.89 -3.99 -28.08
N LEU A 325 19.19 -3.19 -27.05
CA LEU A 325 18.15 -2.60 -26.19
C LEU A 325 17.21 -1.70 -27.01
N ASP A 326 17.75 -0.79 -27.82
CA ASP A 326 16.97 0.14 -28.64
C ASP A 326 16.09 -0.57 -29.69
N ALA A 327 16.54 -1.72 -30.20
CA ALA A 327 15.79 -2.51 -31.15
C ALA A 327 14.67 -3.36 -30.54
N SER A 328 14.68 -3.55 -29.22
CA SER A 328 13.81 -4.52 -28.55
C SER A 328 12.87 -3.89 -27.52
N VAL A 329 13.38 -3.03 -26.63
CA VAL A 329 12.60 -2.47 -25.50
C VAL A 329 11.55 -1.49 -26.00
N GLY A 330 10.31 -1.62 -25.50
CA GLY A 330 9.16 -0.78 -25.88
C GLY A 330 8.44 -1.25 -27.15
N ARG A 331 8.71 -2.46 -27.61
CA ARG A 331 8.03 -3.04 -28.78
C ARG A 331 6.90 -3.97 -28.35
N ALA A 332 5.68 -3.67 -28.78
CA ALA A 332 4.51 -4.50 -28.45
C ALA A 332 4.60 -5.94 -29.02
N ASP A 333 5.33 -6.12 -30.15
CA ASP A 333 5.57 -7.40 -30.82
C ASP A 333 6.84 -8.12 -30.38
N LEU A 334 7.51 -7.66 -29.29
CA LEU A 334 8.71 -8.27 -28.74
C LEU A 334 8.50 -9.77 -28.47
N THR A 335 9.42 -10.58 -29.04
CA THR A 335 9.39 -12.05 -28.92
C THR A 335 10.23 -12.53 -27.74
N GLU A 336 10.11 -13.82 -27.38
CA GLU A 336 10.98 -14.43 -26.36
C GLU A 336 12.45 -14.44 -26.75
N ASP A 337 12.77 -14.58 -28.05
CA ASP A 337 14.15 -14.47 -28.54
C ASP A 337 14.70 -13.05 -28.39
N ASP A 338 13.86 -12.02 -28.58
CA ASP A 338 14.24 -10.63 -28.33
C ASP A 338 14.51 -10.42 -26.84
N ALA A 339 13.63 -10.91 -25.97
CA ALA A 339 13.80 -10.83 -24.53
C ALA A 339 15.05 -11.57 -24.03
N ALA A 340 15.36 -12.74 -24.60
CA ALA A 340 16.59 -13.47 -24.30
C ALA A 340 17.83 -12.63 -24.65
N ARG A 341 17.83 -11.91 -25.79
CA ARG A 341 18.93 -10.98 -26.14
C ARG A 341 19.03 -9.80 -25.17
N VAL A 342 17.89 -9.22 -24.77
CA VAL A 342 17.86 -8.15 -23.77
C VAL A 342 18.43 -8.65 -22.44
N ARG A 343 17.99 -9.81 -21.94
CA ARG A 343 18.52 -10.43 -20.72
C ARG A 343 20.04 -10.64 -20.78
N ALA A 344 20.54 -11.16 -21.90
CA ALA A 344 21.98 -11.34 -22.10
C ALA A 344 22.77 -10.00 -22.06
N VAL A 345 22.18 -8.91 -22.57
CA VAL A 345 22.77 -7.56 -22.45
C VAL A 345 22.76 -7.07 -20.99
N ILE A 346 21.63 -7.24 -20.26
CA ILE A 346 21.52 -6.82 -18.87
C ILE A 346 22.55 -7.55 -17.99
N GLU A 347 22.73 -8.86 -18.19
CA GLU A 347 23.74 -9.65 -17.47
C GLU A 347 25.16 -9.27 -17.90
N GLY A 348 25.44 -9.25 -19.22
CA GLY A 348 26.76 -9.00 -19.76
C GLY A 348 27.29 -7.59 -19.51
N SER A 349 26.44 -6.58 -19.38
CA SER A 349 26.80 -5.22 -18.97
C SER A 349 27.07 -5.06 -17.48
N GLY A 350 26.71 -6.05 -16.67
CA GLY A 350 26.78 -6.00 -15.21
C GLY A 350 25.63 -5.21 -14.55
N ALA A 351 24.60 -4.82 -15.31
CA ALA A 351 23.47 -4.06 -14.81
C ALA A 351 22.65 -4.84 -13.75
N LEU A 352 22.44 -6.14 -13.96
CA LEU A 352 21.77 -7.01 -12.99
C LEU A 352 22.50 -7.04 -11.65
N HIS A 353 23.82 -7.17 -11.69
CA HIS A 353 24.63 -7.15 -10.47
C HIS A 353 24.49 -5.83 -9.71
N GLU A 354 24.57 -4.70 -10.43
CA GLU A 354 24.42 -3.37 -9.82
C GLU A 354 23.02 -3.16 -9.25
N ALA A 355 21.96 -3.54 -9.96
CA ALA A 355 20.57 -3.47 -9.45
C ALA A 355 20.40 -4.27 -8.16
N ARG A 356 21.01 -5.46 -8.09
CA ARG A 356 21.01 -6.29 -6.86
C ARG A 356 21.78 -5.65 -5.71
N LEU A 357 22.88 -4.91 -5.99
CA LEU A 357 23.58 -4.13 -4.97
C LEU A 357 22.75 -2.99 -4.45
N VAL A 358 22.05 -2.25 -5.30
CA VAL A 358 21.09 -1.19 -4.90
C VAL A 358 19.98 -1.77 -4.03
N ARG A 359 19.40 -2.90 -4.43
CA ARG A 359 18.39 -3.61 -3.62
C ARG A 359 18.95 -4.04 -2.26
N ALA A 360 20.14 -4.63 -2.22
CA ALA A 360 20.77 -5.06 -0.99
C ALA A 360 21.06 -3.89 -0.03
N ASP A 361 21.36 -2.70 -0.56
CA ASP A 361 21.53 -1.49 0.23
C ASP A 361 20.21 -1.03 0.84
N ALA A 362 19.13 -1.01 0.07
CA ALA A 362 17.79 -0.70 0.56
C ALA A 362 17.33 -1.69 1.65
N VAL A 363 17.58 -3.00 1.47
CA VAL A 363 17.31 -4.03 2.49
C VAL A 363 18.10 -3.76 3.78
N ARG A 364 19.40 -3.44 3.69
CA ARG A 364 20.21 -3.09 4.87
C ARG A 364 19.70 -1.86 5.58
N THR A 365 19.34 -0.82 4.83
CA THR A 365 18.75 0.42 5.36
C THR A 365 17.44 0.15 6.09
N ALA A 366 16.55 -0.65 5.51
CA ALA A 366 15.29 -1.03 6.17
C ALA A 366 15.56 -1.77 7.50
N ARG A 367 16.46 -2.75 7.50
CA ARG A 367 16.80 -3.52 8.71
C ARG A 367 17.37 -2.63 9.82
N SER A 368 18.43 -1.89 9.52
CA SER A 368 19.05 -1.01 10.53
C SER A 368 18.08 0.04 11.07
N THR A 369 17.23 0.61 10.20
CA THR A 369 16.20 1.58 10.61
C THR A 369 15.19 0.96 11.59
N ALA A 370 14.77 -0.28 11.36
CA ALA A 370 13.86 -0.97 12.26
C ALA A 370 14.54 -1.34 13.59
N GLU A 371 15.75 -1.91 13.53
CA GLU A 371 16.51 -2.40 14.70
C GLU A 371 16.92 -1.26 15.65
N GLU A 372 17.25 -0.09 15.10
CA GLU A 372 17.72 1.06 15.89
C GLU A 372 16.58 1.95 16.41
N GLY A 373 15.43 1.97 15.73
CA GLY A 373 14.39 2.97 15.98
C GLY A 373 13.04 2.46 16.44
N LEU A 374 12.80 1.13 16.49
CA LEU A 374 11.51 0.55 16.86
C LEU A 374 11.61 -0.38 18.08
N PRO A 375 10.51 -0.57 18.84
CA PRO A 375 10.45 -1.58 19.89
C PRO A 375 10.79 -2.99 19.35
N GLU A 376 11.54 -3.76 20.15
CA GLU A 376 12.13 -5.05 19.75
C GLU A 376 11.13 -6.02 19.08
N PRO A 377 9.91 -6.25 19.59
CA PRO A 377 8.97 -7.16 18.91
C PRO A 377 8.60 -6.71 17.50
N LEU A 378 8.38 -5.40 17.30
CA LEU A 378 8.05 -4.84 15.99
C LEU A 378 9.26 -4.84 15.05
N ALA A 379 10.44 -4.42 15.55
CA ALA A 379 11.67 -4.42 14.77
C ALA A 379 11.98 -5.81 14.22
N ARG A 380 11.92 -6.84 15.07
CA ARG A 380 12.19 -8.24 14.68
C ARG A 380 11.15 -8.76 13.67
N TYR A 381 9.87 -8.42 13.87
CA TYR A 381 8.82 -8.81 12.91
C TYR A 381 9.07 -8.18 11.53
N LEU A 382 9.36 -6.87 11.49
CA LEU A 382 9.57 -6.16 10.24
C LEU A 382 10.87 -6.60 9.53
N THR A 383 11.97 -6.87 10.25
CA THR A 383 13.20 -7.40 9.65
C THR A 383 12.99 -8.79 9.07
N ALA A 384 12.26 -9.69 9.75
CA ALA A 384 11.91 -11.00 9.21
C ALA A 384 11.03 -10.87 7.94
N LEU A 385 10.13 -9.89 7.90
CA LEU A 385 9.31 -9.62 6.73
C LEU A 385 10.17 -9.14 5.54
N VAL A 386 11.12 -8.24 5.75
CA VAL A 386 12.08 -7.79 4.74
C VAL A 386 12.85 -8.99 4.16
N ASP A 387 13.37 -9.87 5.03
CA ASP A 387 14.17 -11.03 4.61
C ASP A 387 13.37 -12.01 3.74
N THR A 388 12.09 -12.20 4.04
CA THR A 388 11.21 -13.14 3.31
C THR A 388 10.59 -12.57 2.03
N THR A 389 10.60 -11.24 1.85
CA THR A 389 9.89 -10.59 0.74
C THR A 389 10.79 -9.80 -0.21
N ALA A 390 11.92 -9.30 0.25
CA ALA A 390 12.84 -8.49 -0.55
C ALA A 390 14.33 -8.88 -0.35
N GLY A 391 14.61 -9.86 0.49
CA GLY A 391 15.96 -10.31 0.83
C GLY A 391 16.68 -11.04 -0.30
N VAL A 392 17.98 -11.29 -0.11
CA VAL A 392 18.91 -11.87 -1.10
C VAL A 392 18.65 -13.35 -1.39
N GLY A 393 17.59 -13.93 -0.92
CA GLY A 393 17.23 -15.33 -1.12
C GLY A 393 15.75 -15.54 -1.49
N ALA A 394 15.04 -14.45 -1.78
CA ALA A 394 13.63 -14.50 -2.19
C ALA A 394 13.52 -14.70 -3.71
#